data_3f0c8499933fd2499a9130f5694dd3fd
#
_entry.id   3f0c8499933fd2499a9130f5694dd3fd
#
_cell.length_a   1.000
_cell.length_b   1.000
_cell.length_c   1.000
_cell.angle_alpha   90.00
_cell.angle_beta   90.00
_cell.angle_gamma   90.00
#
_symmetry.space_group_name_H-M   'P 1'
#
loop_
_entity.id
_entity.type
_entity.pdbx_description
1 polymer ?
#
loop_
_entity_poly.entity_id
_entity_poly.type
_entity_poly.pdbx_seq_one_letter_code
_entity_poly.pdbx_strand_id
1 'polypeptide(L)' 'SRMVEVDHGNGFATRYGHLSKISVTVGERLNAGDVIGKTGSSGRSTGPHLHYEIRHNGEAIDPLRFLRVGKKVAQYL' A
#
# COMPACT_ATOMS: atom_id res chain seq x y z
N SER A 1 -13.02 9.30 0.29
CA SER A 1 -12.34 8.10 -0.18
C SER A 1 -11.89 7.26 1.01
N ARG A 2 -11.82 5.94 0.81
CA ARG A 2 -11.46 4.99 1.85
C ARG A 2 -10.00 4.60 1.73
N MET A 3 -9.36 4.41 2.88
CA MET A 3 -7.94 4.08 2.94
C MET A 3 -7.69 2.96 3.95
N VAL A 4 -6.76 2.06 3.61
CA VAL A 4 -6.21 1.04 4.50
C VAL A 4 -4.73 1.32 4.68
N GLU A 5 -4.24 1.22 5.92
CA GLU A 5 -2.81 1.24 6.21
C GLU A 5 -2.42 -0.11 6.79
N VAL A 6 -1.34 -0.67 6.26
CA VAL A 6 -0.77 -1.95 6.72
C VAL A 6 0.57 -1.67 7.37
N ASP A 7 0.72 -2.11 8.62
CA ASP A 7 1.97 -2.01 9.36
C ASP A 7 2.81 -3.25 9.08
N HIS A 8 4.02 -3.04 8.56
CA HIS A 8 4.96 -4.12 8.22
C HIS A 8 6.04 -4.33 9.27
N GLY A 9 6.01 -3.56 10.36
CA GLY A 9 7.07 -3.58 11.36
C GLY A 9 8.28 -2.74 10.97
N ASN A 10 9.21 -2.57 11.89
CA ASN A 10 10.46 -1.81 11.69
C ASN A 10 10.24 -0.38 11.19
N GLY A 11 9.09 0.22 11.52
CA GLY A 11 8.76 1.58 11.10
C GLY A 11 8.18 1.69 9.69
N PHE A 12 8.03 0.57 8.97
CA PHE A 12 7.47 0.58 7.62
C PHE A 12 5.96 0.36 7.63
N ALA A 13 5.26 1.14 6.82
CA ALA A 13 3.84 0.97 6.58
C ALA A 13 3.54 1.24 5.11
N THR A 14 2.48 0.63 4.61
CA THR A 14 1.96 0.92 3.27
C THR A 14 0.53 1.42 3.38
N ARG A 15 0.16 2.37 2.52
CA ARG A 15 -1.18 2.94 2.48
C ARG A 15 -1.80 2.69 1.11
N TYR A 16 -3.06 2.34 1.15
CA TYR A 16 -3.85 2.00 -0.04
C TYR A 16 -5.09 2.88 -0.03
N GLY A 17 -5.13 3.86 -0.91
CA GLY A 17 -6.22 4.84 -0.98
C GLY A 17 -7.12 4.68 -2.19
N HIS A 18 -8.17 5.48 -2.23
CA HIS A 18 -9.20 5.45 -3.27
C HIS A 18 -9.91 4.09 -3.38
N LEU A 19 -10.09 3.42 -2.24
CA LEU A 19 -10.78 2.14 -2.21
C LEU A 19 -12.30 2.36 -2.22
N SER A 20 -13.00 1.58 -3.03
CA SER A 20 -14.47 1.55 -3.02
C SER A 20 -14.99 0.65 -1.92
N LYS A 21 -14.22 -0.36 -1.52
CA LYS A 21 -14.59 -1.31 -0.49
C LYS A 21 -13.36 -1.69 0.33
N ILE A 22 -13.55 -1.84 1.64
CA ILE A 22 -12.53 -2.34 2.57
C ILE A 22 -12.99 -3.71 3.06
N SER A 23 -12.10 -4.70 2.96
CA SER A 23 -12.38 -6.11 3.30
C SER A 23 -11.62 -6.58 4.54
N VAL A 24 -10.96 -5.67 5.26
CA VAL A 24 -10.15 -5.97 6.45
C VAL A 24 -10.61 -5.13 7.62
N THR A 25 -10.25 -5.55 8.83
CA THR A 25 -10.54 -4.81 10.06
C THR A 25 -9.24 -4.38 10.72
N VAL A 26 -9.33 -3.33 11.54
CA VAL A 26 -8.18 -2.84 12.29
C VAL A 26 -7.67 -3.94 13.23
N GLY A 27 -6.34 -4.15 13.21
CA GLY A 27 -5.70 -5.18 14.01
C GLY A 27 -5.64 -6.56 13.36
N GLU A 28 -6.25 -6.71 12.18
CA GLU A 28 -6.20 -7.98 11.44
C GLU A 28 -4.78 -8.25 10.94
N ARG A 29 -4.32 -9.49 11.10
CA ARG A 29 -3.03 -9.92 10.58
C ARG A 29 -3.19 -10.36 9.13
N LEU A 30 -2.30 -9.85 8.26
CA LEU A 30 -2.35 -10.11 6.83
C LEU A 30 -1.10 -10.83 6.35
N ASN A 31 -1.28 -11.69 5.35
CA ASN A 31 -0.19 -12.30 4.61
C ASN A 31 -0.12 -11.69 3.21
N ALA A 32 1.04 -11.77 2.58
CA ALA A 32 1.21 -11.33 1.21
C ALA A 32 0.19 -12.05 0.31
N GLY A 33 -0.47 -11.28 -0.55
CA GLY A 33 -1.51 -11.79 -1.44
C GLY A 33 -2.92 -11.71 -0.88
N ASP A 34 -3.10 -11.39 0.41
CA ASP A 34 -4.44 -11.23 0.97
C ASP A 34 -5.15 -10.03 0.35
N VAL A 35 -6.45 -10.19 0.11
CA VAL A 35 -7.29 -9.10 -0.41
C VAL A 35 -7.60 -8.14 0.74
N ILE A 36 -7.31 -6.87 0.55
CA ILE A 36 -7.61 -5.83 1.54
C ILE A 36 -8.83 -5.00 1.17
N GLY A 37 -9.23 -5.01 -0.10
CA GLY A 37 -10.36 -4.23 -0.56
C GLY A 37 -10.43 -4.21 -2.08
N LYS A 38 -11.23 -3.27 -2.59
CA LYS A 38 -11.39 -3.05 -4.03
C LYS A 38 -11.08 -1.60 -4.35
N THR A 39 -10.40 -1.39 -5.47
CA THR A 39 -10.19 -0.03 -6.00
C THR A 39 -11.49 0.50 -6.56
N GLY A 40 -11.62 1.83 -6.55
CA GLY A 40 -12.79 2.50 -7.12
C GLY A 40 -12.39 3.75 -7.84
N SER A 41 -13.26 4.23 -8.70
CA SER A 41 -13.15 5.56 -9.26
C SER A 41 -13.95 6.51 -8.36
N SER A 42 -13.28 7.54 -7.85
CA SER A 42 -13.94 8.56 -7.07
C SER A 42 -14.01 9.85 -7.88
N GLY A 43 -15.21 10.35 -8.06
CA GLY A 43 -15.42 11.65 -8.64
C GLY A 43 -14.89 11.81 -10.05
N ARG A 44 -13.79 12.52 -10.18
CA ARG A 44 -13.25 12.96 -11.48
C ARG A 44 -12.30 11.99 -12.17
N SER A 45 -12.00 10.84 -11.57
CA SER A 45 -11.09 9.92 -12.18
C SER A 45 -11.76 9.21 -13.36
N THR A 46 -10.97 8.90 -14.37
CA THR A 46 -11.43 8.26 -15.61
C THR A 46 -11.54 6.75 -15.50
N GLY A 47 -11.32 6.19 -14.31
CA GLY A 47 -11.45 4.76 -14.04
C GLY A 47 -10.94 4.41 -12.67
N PRO A 48 -11.13 3.15 -12.25
CA PRO A 48 -10.59 2.68 -10.97
C PRO A 48 -9.07 2.80 -10.95
N HIS A 49 -8.53 3.32 -9.86
CA HIS A 49 -7.08 3.38 -9.68
C HIS A 49 -6.76 3.31 -8.20
N LEU A 50 -5.57 2.85 -7.89
CA LEU A 50 -5.05 2.72 -6.53
C LEU A 50 -4.11 3.88 -6.23
N HIS A 51 -4.35 4.55 -5.10
CA HIS A 51 -3.35 5.44 -4.54
C HIS A 51 -2.50 4.62 -3.54
N TYR A 52 -1.22 4.50 -3.82
CA TYR A 52 -0.31 3.67 -3.04
C TYR A 52 0.82 4.52 -2.46
N GLU A 53 1.07 4.38 -1.16
CA GLU A 53 2.16 5.06 -0.48
C GLU A 53 2.97 4.07 0.33
N ILE A 54 4.28 4.28 0.38
CA ILE A 54 5.19 3.62 1.32
C ILE A 54 5.63 4.67 2.32
N ARG A 55 5.54 4.33 3.61
CA ARG A 55 5.92 5.21 4.71
C ARG A 55 7.01 4.54 5.55
N HIS A 56 8.00 5.31 5.94
CA HIS A 56 9.03 4.85 6.89
C HIS A 56 9.18 5.89 7.99
N ASN A 57 8.88 5.48 9.23
CA ASN A 57 8.88 6.38 10.40
C ASN A 57 8.06 7.65 10.17
N GLY A 58 6.91 7.50 9.48
CA GLY A 58 6.00 8.60 9.20
C GLY A 58 6.32 9.41 7.94
N GLU A 59 7.44 9.16 7.28
CA GLU A 59 7.82 9.88 6.07
C GLU A 59 7.48 9.07 4.81
N ALA A 60 6.97 9.76 3.80
CA ALA A 60 6.69 9.14 2.51
C ALA A 60 7.98 8.80 1.78
N ILE A 61 8.01 7.61 1.19
CA ILE A 61 9.12 7.16 0.35
C ILE A 61 8.59 6.99 -1.07
N ASP A 62 9.41 7.38 -2.07
CA ASP A 62 9.09 7.13 -3.47
C ASP A 62 9.02 5.62 -3.72
N PRO A 63 7.85 5.06 -4.10
CA PRO A 63 7.70 3.63 -4.34
C PRO A 63 8.65 3.08 -5.39
N LEU A 64 8.92 3.85 -6.45
CA LEU A 64 9.85 3.42 -7.50
C LEU A 64 11.27 3.27 -6.97
N ARG A 65 11.70 4.19 -6.13
CA ARG A 65 13.02 4.14 -5.52
C ARG A 65 13.15 2.93 -4.59
N PHE A 66 12.12 2.68 -3.79
CA PHE A 66 12.07 1.55 -2.87
C PHE A 66 12.18 0.22 -3.63
N LEU A 67 11.40 0.04 -4.70
CA LEU A 67 11.43 -1.16 -5.51
C LEU A 67 12.78 -1.35 -6.20
N ARG A 68 13.43 -0.26 -6.65
CA ARG A 68 14.75 -0.31 -7.27
C ARG A 68 15.80 -0.84 -6.29
N VAL A 69 15.80 -0.36 -5.06
CA VAL A 69 16.71 -0.81 -4.00
C VAL A 69 16.45 -2.28 -3.69
N GLY A 70 15.19 -2.68 -3.56
CA GLY A 70 14.80 -4.06 -3.31
C GLY A 70 15.30 -5.01 -4.40
N LYS A 71 15.22 -4.62 -5.67
CA LYS A 71 15.74 -5.42 -6.79
C LYS A 71 17.26 -5.58 -6.73
N LYS A 72 17.99 -4.53 -6.37
CA LYS A 72 19.45 -4.60 -6.22
C LYS A 72 19.85 -5.57 -5.12
N VAL A 73 19.19 -5.52 -3.99
CA VAL A 73 19.45 -6.44 -2.88
C VAL A 73 19.16 -7.87 -3.31
N ALA A 74 18.06 -8.12 -3.99
CA ALA A 74 17.68 -9.44 -4.46
C ALA A 74 18.71 -10.07 -5.43
N GLN A 75 19.43 -9.24 -6.20
CA GLN A 75 20.47 -9.74 -7.10
C GLN A 75 21.69 -10.32 -6.37
N TYR A 76 21.90 -9.95 -5.12
CA TYR A 76 23.05 -10.38 -4.33
C TYR A 76 22.71 -11.49 -3.32
N LEU A 77 21.46 -11.87 -3.24
CA LEU A 77 21.01 -12.96 -2.39
C LEU A 77 21.04 -14.29 -3.14
#